data_1f29e4a1629fbfbca694536375e44b6d
#
_entry.id   1f29e4a1629fbfbca694536375e44b6d
#
_cell.length_a   1.000
_cell.length_b   1.000
_cell.length_c   1.000
_cell.angle_alpha   90.00
_cell.angle_beta   90.00
_cell.angle_gamma   90.00
#
_symmetry.space_group_name_H-M   'P 1'
#
loop_
_entity.id
_entity.type
_entity.pdbx_description
1 polymer ?
#
loop_
_entity_poly.entity_id
_entity_poly.type
_entity_poly.pdbx_seq_one_letter_code
_entity_poly.pdbx_strand_id
1 'polypeptide(L)'
;RYNPGGLFKISTDIMDNPGDAKYGMTTEQIFEAFRILKAKGAEEFGIHSFLASNTVTNDYYPVLAKTLFELAVKLQKETGVKIKFINLSGGVGIPYKPGQEGNDIRVIGEGVHKVYDEVLVPAGMGDVAIYTEMGRFMMGPYGGLVTRAIHQKHIYKEYIGCDACAVNLMRPAMYGAYHHITVMGKEDQPCDHKYDVTGSLCENNDKFAIDRMLPEVEVG
;
A
#
# COMPACT_ATOMS: atom_id res chain seq x y z
N ARG A 1 -3.43 11.75 -12.56
CA ARG A 1 -3.56 11.34 -11.16
C ARG A 1 -4.15 12.47 -10.32
N TYR A 2 -5.18 12.15 -9.57
CA TYR A 2 -5.86 13.08 -8.68
C TYR A 2 -5.28 13.02 -7.25
N ASN A 3 -5.10 14.19 -6.64
CA ASN A 3 -4.79 14.34 -5.23
C ASN A 3 -5.91 15.19 -4.59
N PRO A 4 -6.77 14.61 -3.73
CA PRO A 4 -7.87 15.34 -3.11
C PRO A 4 -7.42 16.37 -2.07
N GLY A 5 -6.15 16.35 -1.66
CA GLY A 5 -5.68 17.12 -0.51
C GLY A 5 -6.29 16.65 0.81
N GLY A 6 -6.02 17.40 1.88
CA GLY A 6 -6.60 17.12 3.19
C GLY A 6 -6.20 15.77 3.79
N LEU A 7 -6.93 15.34 4.80
CA LEU A 7 -6.74 14.04 5.45
C LEU A 7 -7.70 13.01 4.86
N PHE A 8 -7.15 11.95 4.30
CA PHE A 8 -7.93 10.79 3.86
C PHE A 8 -7.93 9.75 4.99
N LYS A 9 -8.85 9.94 5.94
CA LYS A 9 -8.97 9.05 7.11
C LYS A 9 -9.93 7.90 6.82
N ILE A 10 -9.39 6.70 6.84
CA ILE A 10 -10.18 5.47 6.95
C ILE A 10 -9.60 4.71 8.13
N SER A 11 -10.29 4.59 9.22
CA SER A 11 -10.04 3.81 10.45
C SER A 11 -8.57 3.63 10.92
N THR A 12 -7.59 3.74 10.05
CA THR A 12 -6.14 3.69 10.33
C THR A 12 -5.42 4.82 9.59
N ASP A 13 -4.45 5.47 10.25
CA ASP A 13 -3.57 6.47 9.61
C ASP A 13 -2.59 5.71 8.68
N ILE A 14 -2.97 5.55 7.41
CA ILE A 14 -2.27 4.65 6.49
C ILE A 14 -1.35 5.39 5.52
N MET A 15 -1.62 6.63 5.28
CA MET A 15 -0.70 7.57 4.62
C MET A 15 -0.70 8.87 5.38
N ASP A 16 0.45 9.52 5.34
CA ASP A 16 0.57 10.92 5.69
C ASP A 16 -0.47 11.74 4.91
N ASN A 17 -0.77 12.93 5.40
CA ASN A 17 -1.68 13.86 4.76
C ASN A 17 -1.49 13.87 3.22
N PRO A 18 -2.51 13.51 2.40
CA PRO A 18 -2.37 13.55 0.95
C PRO A 18 -1.90 14.92 0.42
N GLY A 19 -2.14 16.00 1.16
CA GLY A 19 -1.62 17.33 0.84
C GLY A 19 -0.09 17.42 0.82
N ASP A 20 0.61 16.56 1.56
CA ASP A 20 2.08 16.51 1.61
C ASP A 20 2.67 15.54 0.57
N ALA A 21 1.83 14.80 -0.16
CA ALA A 21 2.28 13.87 -1.18
C ALA A 21 2.82 14.60 -2.41
N LYS A 22 3.97 14.14 -2.92
CA LYS A 22 4.64 14.75 -4.09
C LYS A 22 3.93 14.53 -5.43
N TYR A 23 2.81 13.84 -5.47
CA TYR A 23 2.17 13.43 -6.72
C TYR A 23 0.68 13.79 -6.78
N GLY A 24 0.20 13.84 -8.02
CA GLY A 24 -1.18 14.14 -8.34
C GLY A 24 -1.43 15.61 -8.60
N MET A 25 -2.60 15.90 -9.11
CA MET A 25 -3.12 17.24 -9.40
C MET A 25 -4.25 17.58 -8.45
N THR A 26 -4.35 18.83 -8.05
CA THR A 26 -5.52 19.34 -7.31
C THR A 26 -6.78 19.24 -8.15
N THR A 27 -7.95 19.50 -7.55
CA THR A 27 -9.22 19.53 -8.27
C THR A 27 -9.18 20.53 -9.42
N GLU A 28 -8.70 21.75 -9.18
CA GLU A 28 -8.62 22.81 -10.20
C GLU A 28 -7.67 22.41 -11.34
N GLN A 29 -6.51 21.87 -10.98
CA GLN A 29 -5.51 21.45 -11.95
C GLN A 29 -5.98 20.29 -12.83
N ILE A 30 -6.72 19.31 -12.29
CA ILE A 30 -7.18 18.18 -13.10
C ILE A 30 -8.27 18.61 -14.09
N PHE A 31 -9.17 19.52 -13.69
CA PHE A 31 -10.16 20.08 -14.61
C PHE A 31 -9.50 20.87 -15.75
N GLU A 32 -8.52 21.70 -15.43
CA GLU A 32 -7.78 22.46 -16.45
C GLU A 32 -6.97 21.54 -17.37
N ALA A 33 -6.27 20.56 -16.82
CA ALA A 33 -5.53 19.58 -17.62
C ALA A 33 -6.43 18.82 -18.62
N PHE A 34 -7.64 18.46 -18.21
CA PHE A 34 -8.61 17.78 -19.09
C PHE A 34 -9.11 18.70 -20.21
N ARG A 35 -9.36 19.99 -19.92
CA ARG A 35 -9.71 20.98 -20.96
C ARG A 35 -8.58 21.16 -21.96
N ILE A 36 -7.34 21.30 -21.48
CA ILE A 36 -6.15 21.44 -22.34
C ILE A 36 -5.96 20.21 -23.23
N LEU A 37 -6.02 19.02 -22.65
CA LEU A 37 -5.83 17.76 -23.38
C LEU A 37 -6.91 17.57 -24.44
N LYS A 38 -8.18 17.85 -24.11
CA LYS A 38 -9.29 17.83 -25.07
C LYS A 38 -9.04 18.80 -26.22
N ALA A 39 -8.64 20.04 -25.91
CA ALA A 39 -8.33 21.04 -26.93
C ALA A 39 -7.14 20.63 -27.85
N LYS A 40 -6.26 19.79 -27.34
CA LYS A 40 -5.15 19.20 -28.11
C LYS A 40 -5.52 17.93 -28.88
N GLY A 41 -6.79 17.49 -28.83
CA GLY A 41 -7.29 16.36 -29.59
C GLY A 41 -7.28 15.02 -28.87
N ALA A 42 -7.10 14.99 -27.53
CA ALA A 42 -7.31 13.76 -26.79
C ALA A 42 -8.80 13.39 -26.77
N GLU A 43 -9.10 12.13 -27.10
CA GLU A 43 -10.47 11.63 -27.24
C GLU A 43 -10.91 10.77 -26.05
N GLU A 44 -9.98 10.06 -25.43
CA GLU A 44 -10.23 9.13 -24.33
C GLU A 44 -9.46 9.53 -23.08
N PHE A 45 -10.12 9.47 -21.94
CA PHE A 45 -9.58 9.94 -20.68
C PHE A 45 -9.74 8.88 -19.58
N GLY A 46 -8.81 8.87 -18.67
CA GLY A 46 -8.87 8.10 -17.44
C GLY A 46 -8.42 8.90 -16.24
N ILE A 47 -8.86 8.52 -15.08
CA ILE A 47 -8.42 9.10 -13.81
C ILE A 47 -7.86 8.01 -12.89
N HIS A 48 -6.97 8.44 -12.02
CA HIS A 48 -6.29 7.59 -11.07
C HIS A 48 -6.06 8.34 -9.76
N SER A 49 -6.09 7.63 -8.64
CA SER A 49 -5.62 8.15 -7.36
C SER A 49 -5.05 7.02 -6.51
N PHE A 50 -4.02 7.32 -5.73
CA PHE A 50 -3.42 6.41 -4.77
C PHE A 50 -3.26 7.15 -3.44
N LEU A 51 -4.04 6.78 -2.44
CA LEU A 51 -4.17 7.52 -1.19
C LEU A 51 -3.72 6.74 0.04
N ALA A 52 -3.46 5.44 -0.10
CA ALA A 52 -3.08 4.60 1.02
C ALA A 52 -2.22 3.42 0.59
N SER A 53 -1.45 2.86 1.51
CA SER A 53 -0.61 1.69 1.30
C SER A 53 -0.74 0.71 2.46
N ASN A 54 -0.91 -0.57 2.14
CA ASN A 54 -1.08 -1.66 3.09
C ASN A 54 -2.25 -1.46 4.04
N THR A 55 -3.42 -1.10 3.50
CA THR A 55 -4.65 -1.03 4.28
C THR A 55 -5.12 -2.44 4.61
N VAL A 56 -5.44 -2.68 5.87
CA VAL A 56 -6.00 -3.96 6.36
C VAL A 56 -7.48 -3.81 6.72
N THR A 57 -8.19 -2.95 5.99
CA THR A 57 -9.64 -2.75 6.10
C THR A 57 -10.30 -2.88 4.74
N ASN A 58 -11.49 -3.47 4.70
CA ASN A 58 -12.26 -3.63 3.47
C ASN A 58 -12.90 -2.31 2.97
N ASP A 59 -12.86 -1.23 3.77
CA ASP A 59 -13.56 0.02 3.47
C ASP A 59 -12.77 0.97 2.56
N TYR A 60 -11.44 0.78 2.45
CA TYR A 60 -10.59 1.71 1.71
C TYR A 60 -11.01 1.88 0.25
N TYR A 61 -11.15 0.77 -0.47
CA TYR A 61 -11.48 0.81 -1.90
C TYR A 61 -12.88 1.37 -2.19
N PRO A 62 -13.94 0.99 -1.48
CA PRO A 62 -15.25 1.61 -1.67
C PRO A 62 -15.24 3.12 -1.46
N VAL A 63 -14.52 3.63 -0.46
CA VAL A 63 -14.40 5.08 -0.20
C VAL A 63 -13.60 5.78 -1.28
N LEU A 64 -12.47 5.20 -1.71
CA LEU A 64 -11.68 5.70 -2.83
C LEU A 64 -12.49 5.71 -4.13
N ALA A 65 -13.21 4.62 -4.40
CA ALA A 65 -14.09 4.49 -5.57
C ALA A 65 -15.13 5.61 -5.58
N LYS A 66 -15.82 5.85 -4.47
CA LYS A 66 -16.80 6.95 -4.36
C LYS A 66 -16.17 8.29 -4.71
N THR A 67 -15.02 8.59 -4.13
CA THR A 67 -14.30 9.85 -4.39
C THR A 67 -13.97 10.03 -5.87
N LEU A 68 -13.44 8.97 -6.51
CA LEU A 68 -13.05 9.04 -7.92
C LEU A 68 -14.26 9.01 -8.87
N PHE A 69 -15.30 8.26 -8.56
CA PHE A 69 -16.50 8.18 -9.39
C PHE A 69 -17.25 9.52 -9.40
N GLU A 70 -17.42 10.16 -8.24
CA GLU A 70 -18.00 11.50 -8.14
C GLU A 70 -17.17 12.54 -8.90
N LEU A 71 -15.83 12.45 -8.82
CA LEU A 71 -14.94 13.33 -9.60
C LEU A 71 -15.09 13.07 -11.11
N ALA A 72 -15.15 11.80 -11.54
CA ALA A 72 -15.31 11.43 -12.94
C ALA A 72 -16.62 12.01 -13.53
N VAL A 73 -17.72 11.89 -12.80
CA VAL A 73 -19.02 12.45 -13.21
C VAL A 73 -18.91 13.96 -13.39
N LYS A 74 -18.28 14.68 -12.46
CA LYS A 74 -18.08 16.14 -12.57
C LYS A 74 -17.18 16.50 -13.75
N LEU A 75 -16.05 15.78 -13.92
CA LEU A 75 -15.12 16.00 -15.04
C LEU A 75 -15.82 15.84 -16.38
N GLN A 76 -16.55 14.75 -16.58
CA GLN A 76 -17.28 14.50 -17.82
C GLN A 76 -18.35 15.58 -18.08
N LYS A 77 -19.12 15.96 -17.05
CA LYS A 77 -20.17 16.97 -17.14
C LYS A 77 -19.61 18.35 -17.48
N GLU A 78 -18.55 18.78 -16.82
CA GLU A 78 -18.07 20.16 -16.92
C GLU A 78 -17.07 20.38 -18.07
N THR A 79 -16.35 19.35 -18.49
CA THR A 79 -15.35 19.46 -19.56
C THR A 79 -15.83 18.85 -20.87
N GLY A 80 -16.89 18.05 -20.82
CA GLY A 80 -17.41 17.31 -21.97
C GLY A 80 -16.43 16.27 -22.52
N VAL A 81 -15.48 15.79 -21.69
CA VAL A 81 -14.59 14.66 -22.04
C VAL A 81 -15.32 13.34 -21.87
N LYS A 82 -14.84 12.29 -22.49
CA LYS A 82 -15.31 10.93 -22.24
C LYS A 82 -14.34 10.19 -21.33
N ILE A 83 -14.76 9.87 -20.11
CA ILE A 83 -14.01 9.02 -19.20
C ILE A 83 -14.20 7.56 -19.62
N LYS A 84 -13.13 6.87 -19.89
CA LYS A 84 -13.13 5.46 -20.33
C LYS A 84 -12.78 4.49 -19.22
N PHE A 85 -11.92 4.93 -18.30
CA PHE A 85 -11.53 4.08 -17.18
C PHE A 85 -11.22 4.89 -15.93
N ILE A 86 -11.37 4.22 -14.80
CA ILE A 86 -10.95 4.72 -13.49
C ILE A 86 -10.02 3.68 -12.86
N ASN A 87 -8.84 4.10 -12.49
CA ASN A 87 -7.86 3.24 -11.83
C ASN A 87 -7.86 3.53 -10.32
N LEU A 88 -8.30 2.56 -9.53
CA LEU A 88 -8.32 2.62 -8.07
C LEU A 88 -6.94 2.34 -7.45
N SER A 89 -5.91 2.11 -8.29
CA SER A 89 -4.55 1.87 -7.85
C SER A 89 -4.38 0.62 -6.98
N GLY A 90 -3.38 0.64 -6.10
CA GLY A 90 -3.11 -0.38 -5.09
C GLY A 90 -3.60 0.04 -3.70
N GLY A 91 -2.89 -0.41 -2.70
CA GLY A 91 -3.14 -0.04 -1.31
C GLY A 91 -3.77 -1.15 -0.47
N VAL A 92 -4.47 -2.10 -1.08
CA VAL A 92 -4.97 -3.28 -0.35
C VAL A 92 -3.80 -4.05 0.24
N GLY A 93 -3.82 -4.18 1.55
CA GLY A 93 -2.75 -4.77 2.34
C GLY A 93 -2.91 -6.26 2.58
N ILE A 94 -1.88 -6.79 3.22
CA ILE A 94 -1.83 -8.18 3.70
C ILE A 94 -1.51 -8.19 5.18
N PRO A 95 -1.89 -9.23 5.93
CA PRO A 95 -1.46 -9.40 7.29
C PRO A 95 0.04 -9.73 7.32
N TYR A 96 0.82 -8.96 8.07
CA TYR A 96 2.25 -9.21 8.30
C TYR A 96 2.52 -9.83 9.66
N LYS A 97 1.58 -9.71 10.59
CA LYS A 97 1.71 -10.27 11.95
C LYS A 97 0.92 -11.56 12.07
N PRO A 98 1.43 -12.59 12.76
CA PRO A 98 0.64 -13.76 13.11
C PRO A 98 -0.66 -13.36 13.80
N GLY A 99 -1.77 -13.96 13.41
CA GLY A 99 -3.09 -13.67 13.97
C GLY A 99 -3.73 -12.36 13.49
N GLN A 100 -3.08 -11.58 12.64
CA GLN A 100 -3.70 -10.41 12.02
C GLN A 100 -4.70 -10.84 10.95
N GLU A 101 -5.90 -10.30 11.00
CA GLU A 101 -6.92 -10.54 9.96
C GLU A 101 -6.53 -9.83 8.65
N GLY A 102 -6.78 -10.51 7.54
CA GLY A 102 -6.56 -9.98 6.20
C GLY A 102 -7.80 -9.33 5.61
N ASN A 103 -7.63 -8.70 4.46
CA ASN A 103 -8.75 -8.18 3.68
C ASN A 103 -9.51 -9.31 2.97
N ASP A 104 -10.83 -9.17 2.88
CA ASP A 104 -11.68 -9.98 2.01
C ASP A 104 -11.93 -9.24 0.69
N ILE A 105 -11.32 -9.74 -0.37
CA ILE A 105 -11.42 -9.13 -1.71
C ILE A 105 -12.84 -9.17 -2.27
N ARG A 106 -13.68 -10.10 -1.82
CA ARG A 106 -15.08 -10.19 -2.25
C ARG A 106 -15.89 -9.05 -1.64
N VAL A 107 -15.72 -8.82 -0.34
CA VAL A 107 -16.36 -7.69 0.37
C VAL A 107 -15.91 -6.35 -0.23
N ILE A 108 -14.62 -6.22 -0.54
CA ILE A 108 -14.09 -5.04 -1.23
C ILE A 108 -14.76 -4.88 -2.60
N GLY A 109 -14.82 -5.95 -3.39
CA GLY A 109 -15.43 -5.94 -4.72
C GLY A 109 -16.91 -5.59 -4.70
N GLU A 110 -17.68 -6.17 -3.79
CA GLU A 110 -19.10 -5.85 -3.58
C GLU A 110 -19.30 -4.39 -3.20
N GLY A 111 -18.45 -3.87 -2.30
CA GLY A 111 -18.47 -2.46 -1.91
C GLY A 111 -18.20 -1.50 -3.06
N VAL A 112 -17.21 -1.80 -3.90
CA VAL A 112 -16.89 -1.00 -5.09
C VAL A 112 -18.02 -1.09 -6.13
N HIS A 113 -18.56 -2.29 -6.35
CA HIS A 113 -19.68 -2.49 -7.28
C HIS A 113 -20.93 -1.69 -6.87
N LYS A 114 -21.27 -1.72 -5.59
CA LYS A 114 -22.37 -0.93 -5.05
C LYS A 114 -22.17 0.56 -5.34
N VAL A 115 -20.99 1.10 -5.10
CA VAL A 115 -20.70 2.52 -5.38
C VAL A 115 -20.76 2.82 -6.88
N TYR A 116 -20.34 1.88 -7.72
CA TYR A 116 -20.43 1.99 -9.18
C TYR A 116 -21.89 2.16 -9.61
N ASP A 117 -22.77 1.30 -9.12
CA ASP A 117 -24.20 1.34 -9.43
C ASP A 117 -24.88 2.60 -8.88
N GLU A 118 -24.45 3.12 -7.74
CA GLU A 118 -25.02 4.31 -7.13
C GLU A 118 -24.55 5.62 -7.79
N VAL A 119 -23.34 5.67 -8.36
CA VAL A 119 -22.73 6.92 -8.85
C VAL A 119 -22.57 6.95 -10.36
N LEU A 120 -21.97 5.94 -10.96
CA LEU A 120 -21.65 5.96 -12.41
C LEU A 120 -22.86 5.58 -13.27
N VAL A 121 -23.59 4.55 -12.91
CA VAL A 121 -24.74 4.09 -13.70
C VAL A 121 -25.80 5.17 -13.88
N PRO A 122 -26.25 5.88 -12.84
CA PRO A 122 -27.24 6.96 -12.99
C PRO A 122 -26.71 8.17 -13.78
N ALA A 123 -25.39 8.34 -13.84
CA ALA A 123 -24.74 9.39 -14.62
C ALA A 123 -24.55 9.03 -16.10
N GLY A 124 -25.03 7.86 -16.53
CA GLY A 124 -24.85 7.36 -17.90
C GLY A 124 -23.41 6.90 -18.20
N MET A 125 -22.66 6.54 -17.16
CA MET A 125 -21.25 6.12 -17.21
C MET A 125 -21.08 4.63 -16.85
N GLY A 126 -22.09 3.81 -17.08
CA GLY A 126 -22.07 2.37 -16.78
C GLY A 126 -21.16 1.54 -17.71
N ASP A 127 -20.46 2.16 -18.66
CA ASP A 127 -19.46 1.55 -19.54
C ASP A 127 -18.00 1.86 -19.12
N VAL A 128 -17.81 2.59 -18.02
CA VAL A 128 -16.46 2.94 -17.52
C VAL A 128 -15.79 1.72 -16.92
N ALA A 129 -14.59 1.41 -17.43
CA ALA A 129 -13.80 0.29 -16.93
C ALA A 129 -13.10 0.62 -15.60
N ILE A 130 -13.04 -0.33 -14.68
CA ILE A 130 -12.35 -0.19 -13.42
C ILE A 130 -11.04 -1.00 -13.46
N TYR A 131 -9.94 -0.33 -13.11
CA TYR A 131 -8.61 -0.93 -12.99
C TYR A 131 -8.10 -0.89 -11.57
N THR A 132 -7.26 -1.87 -11.23
CA THR A 132 -6.58 -1.95 -9.92
C THR A 132 -5.12 -2.34 -10.10
N GLU A 133 -4.28 -2.00 -9.10
CA GLU A 133 -2.84 -2.27 -9.08
C GLU A 133 -2.47 -2.99 -7.76
N MET A 134 -3.12 -4.11 -7.48
CA MET A 134 -3.05 -4.81 -6.18
C MET A 134 -1.78 -5.67 -6.02
N GLY A 135 -0.59 -5.17 -6.39
CA GLY A 135 0.65 -5.95 -6.39
C GLY A 135 0.94 -6.63 -5.07
N ARG A 136 0.87 -5.90 -3.96
CA ARG A 136 1.13 -6.46 -2.63
C ARG A 136 0.12 -7.54 -2.25
N PHE A 137 -1.16 -7.28 -2.47
CA PHE A 137 -2.23 -8.23 -2.14
C PHE A 137 -2.04 -9.55 -2.91
N MET A 138 -1.68 -9.46 -4.18
CA MET A 138 -1.50 -10.62 -5.05
C MET A 138 -0.21 -11.40 -4.79
N MET A 139 0.90 -10.70 -4.53
CA MET A 139 2.23 -11.33 -4.51
C MET A 139 2.86 -11.39 -3.11
N GLY A 140 2.50 -10.47 -2.22
CA GLY A 140 3.13 -10.36 -0.92
C GLY A 140 3.05 -11.61 -0.04
N PRO A 141 1.92 -12.37 -0.03
CA PRO A 141 1.82 -13.62 0.75
C PRO A 141 2.75 -14.75 0.27
N TYR A 142 3.27 -14.65 -0.95
CA TYR A 142 4.05 -15.71 -1.59
C TYR A 142 5.54 -15.38 -1.71
N GLY A 143 5.98 -14.25 -1.14
CA GLY A 143 7.36 -13.80 -1.17
C GLY A 143 8.01 -13.82 0.21
N GLY A 144 9.31 -14.09 0.26
CA GLY A 144 10.12 -14.01 1.46
C GLY A 144 11.55 -13.61 1.16
N LEU A 145 12.22 -13.01 2.14
CA LEU A 145 13.65 -12.79 2.13
C LEU A 145 14.30 -13.90 2.96
N VAL A 146 15.14 -14.73 2.34
CA VAL A 146 15.96 -15.71 3.04
C VAL A 146 17.34 -15.11 3.24
N THR A 147 17.84 -15.14 4.47
CA THR A 147 19.15 -14.60 4.84
C THR A 147 19.78 -15.49 5.89
N ARG A 148 21.10 -15.43 6.00
CA ARG A 148 21.88 -16.18 6.97
C ARG A 148 22.30 -15.27 8.13
N ALA A 149 22.23 -15.79 9.34
CA ALA A 149 22.88 -15.19 10.50
C ALA A 149 24.38 -15.41 10.39
N ILE A 150 25.15 -14.35 10.16
CA ILE A 150 26.60 -14.42 9.97
C ILE A 150 27.39 -13.93 11.18
N HIS A 151 26.71 -13.28 12.12
CA HIS A 151 27.35 -12.68 13.29
C HIS A 151 26.37 -12.53 14.45
N GLN A 152 26.88 -12.72 15.67
CA GLN A 152 26.21 -12.36 16.91
C GLN A 152 27.03 -11.30 17.65
N LYS A 153 26.34 -10.36 18.28
CA LYS A 153 26.98 -9.33 19.09
C LYS A 153 26.20 -9.13 20.39
N HIS A 154 26.91 -9.25 21.50
CA HIS A 154 26.40 -9.14 22.86
C HIS A 154 26.98 -7.89 23.51
N ILE A 155 26.19 -6.85 23.64
CA ILE A 155 26.58 -5.58 24.30
C ILE A 155 25.44 -5.14 25.23
N TYR A 156 24.90 -3.93 25.05
CA TYR A 156 23.71 -3.49 25.80
C TYR A 156 22.42 -4.16 25.32
N LYS A 157 22.44 -4.74 24.14
CA LYS A 157 21.38 -5.55 23.52
C LYS A 157 22.02 -6.74 22.83
N GLU A 158 21.17 -7.70 22.48
CA GLU A 158 21.56 -8.86 21.68
C GLU A 158 21.28 -8.59 20.19
N TYR A 159 22.28 -8.77 19.37
CA TYR A 159 22.19 -8.52 17.92
C TYR A 159 22.46 -9.77 17.10
N ILE A 160 21.65 -9.98 16.07
CA ILE A 160 21.90 -10.95 15.01
C ILE A 160 22.23 -10.17 13.74
N GLY A 161 23.44 -10.32 13.23
CA GLY A 161 23.87 -9.74 11.96
C GLY A 161 23.62 -10.70 10.80
N CYS A 162 22.96 -10.21 9.76
CA CYS A 162 22.60 -10.98 8.57
C CYS A 162 23.51 -10.63 7.37
N ASP A 163 23.60 -11.53 6.39
CA ASP A 163 24.23 -11.27 5.09
C ASP A 163 23.34 -10.47 4.13
N ALA A 164 22.09 -10.22 4.49
CA ALA A 164 21.20 -9.27 3.82
C ALA A 164 21.26 -7.89 4.50
N CYS A 165 20.65 -6.90 3.89
CA CYS A 165 20.58 -5.54 4.44
C CYS A 165 19.29 -4.80 4.00
N ALA A 166 19.12 -3.56 4.43
CA ALA A 166 17.96 -2.73 4.10
C ALA A 166 17.75 -2.55 2.59
N VAL A 167 18.79 -2.70 1.76
CA VAL A 167 18.66 -2.68 0.28
C VAL A 167 17.79 -3.84 -0.23
N ASN A 168 17.85 -5.00 0.45
CA ASN A 168 17.06 -6.18 0.09
C ASN A 168 15.61 -6.09 0.61
N LEU A 169 15.40 -5.46 1.77
CA LEU A 169 14.10 -5.26 2.39
C LEU A 169 14.08 -3.94 3.17
N MET A 170 13.78 -2.85 2.48
CA MET A 170 13.90 -1.50 3.05
C MET A 170 12.80 -1.10 4.04
N ARG A 171 11.62 -1.73 3.98
CA ARG A 171 10.45 -1.27 4.74
C ARG A 171 10.66 -1.21 6.26
N PRO A 172 11.31 -2.18 6.92
CA PRO A 172 11.58 -2.08 8.35
C PRO A 172 12.45 -0.86 8.70
N ALA A 173 13.51 -0.63 7.94
CA ALA A 173 14.45 0.47 8.18
C ALA A 173 13.83 1.85 7.92
N MET A 174 13.04 1.99 6.84
CA MET A 174 12.47 3.28 6.41
C MET A 174 11.18 3.65 7.13
N TYR A 175 10.35 2.67 7.45
CA TYR A 175 8.98 2.90 7.94
C TYR A 175 8.70 2.26 9.30
N GLY A 176 9.68 1.59 9.91
CA GLY A 176 9.43 0.78 11.11
C GLY A 176 8.42 -0.36 10.86
N ALA A 177 8.29 -0.78 9.60
CA ALA A 177 7.28 -1.76 9.23
C ALA A 177 7.61 -3.14 9.78
N TYR A 178 6.61 -3.79 10.35
CA TYR A 178 6.75 -5.16 10.81
C TYR A 178 6.82 -6.12 9.62
N HIS A 179 7.81 -7.02 9.65
CA HIS A 179 7.85 -8.25 8.89
C HIS A 179 8.04 -9.42 9.83
N HIS A 180 7.31 -10.50 9.62
CA HIS A 180 7.50 -11.71 10.43
C HIS A 180 8.85 -12.33 10.11
N ILE A 181 9.54 -12.79 11.14
CA ILE A 181 10.83 -13.47 11.03
C ILE A 181 10.65 -14.87 11.58
N THR A 182 11.03 -15.86 10.79
CA THR A 182 11.07 -17.27 11.18
C THR A 182 12.52 -17.73 11.20
N VAL A 183 12.94 -18.38 12.25
CA VAL A 183 14.24 -19.05 12.33
C VAL A 183 14.06 -20.45 11.76
N MET A 184 14.64 -20.70 10.58
CA MET A 184 14.46 -21.96 9.85
C MET A 184 14.98 -23.15 10.67
N GLY A 185 14.16 -24.19 10.77
CA GLY A 185 14.44 -25.37 11.57
C GLY A 185 14.18 -25.22 13.07
N LYS A 186 13.69 -24.06 13.50
CA LYS A 186 13.32 -23.77 14.90
C LYS A 186 11.89 -23.21 15.01
N GLU A 187 11.03 -23.52 14.05
CA GLU A 187 9.66 -22.98 13.95
C GLU A 187 8.81 -23.30 15.18
N ASP A 188 9.02 -24.46 15.78
CA ASP A 188 8.27 -24.94 16.97
C ASP A 188 9.00 -24.64 18.30
N GLN A 189 10.13 -23.95 18.25
CA GLN A 189 10.89 -23.61 19.47
C GLN A 189 10.29 -22.34 20.14
N PRO A 190 10.45 -22.21 21.47
CA PRO A 190 9.97 -21.02 22.17
C PRO A 190 10.71 -19.76 21.69
N CYS A 191 9.95 -18.68 21.46
CA CYS A 191 10.51 -17.36 21.15
C CYS A 191 10.82 -16.61 22.45
N ASP A 192 11.89 -17.00 23.14
CA ASP A 192 12.26 -16.50 24.48
C ASP A 192 13.53 -15.64 24.49
N HIS A 193 14.17 -15.47 23.33
CA HIS A 193 15.32 -14.59 23.17
C HIS A 193 14.94 -13.30 22.46
N LYS A 194 15.42 -12.18 22.99
CA LYS A 194 15.13 -10.84 22.45
C LYS A 194 16.31 -10.34 21.63
N TYR A 195 16.10 -10.13 20.34
CA TYR A 195 17.13 -9.67 19.41
C TYR A 195 16.76 -8.39 18.65
N ASP A 196 17.76 -7.57 18.36
CA ASP A 196 17.75 -6.70 17.19
C ASP A 196 18.33 -7.48 16.01
N VAL A 197 17.57 -7.68 14.94
CA VAL A 197 18.03 -8.35 13.71
C VAL A 197 18.50 -7.27 12.74
N THR A 198 19.80 -7.32 12.38
CA THR A 198 20.48 -6.24 11.67
C THR A 198 21.01 -6.69 10.31
N GLY A 199 21.14 -5.75 9.39
CA GLY A 199 21.81 -5.97 8.12
C GLY A 199 23.32 -5.66 8.19
N SER A 200 23.95 -5.70 7.02
CA SER A 200 25.40 -5.60 6.84
C SER A 200 25.90 -4.20 6.47
N LEU A 201 25.02 -3.18 6.40
CA LEU A 201 25.43 -1.81 6.07
C LEU A 201 26.02 -1.07 7.27
N CYS A 202 26.90 -0.12 6.99
CA CYS A 202 27.37 0.86 7.99
C CYS A 202 26.31 1.96 8.20
N GLU A 203 25.10 1.54 8.60
CA GLU A 203 23.93 2.39 8.83
C GLU A 203 23.16 1.87 10.06
N ASN A 204 23.04 2.70 11.09
CA ASN A 204 22.41 2.27 12.35
C ASN A 204 20.94 1.82 12.19
N ASN A 205 20.25 2.35 11.18
CA ASN A 205 18.86 1.97 10.89
C ASN A 205 18.75 0.72 10.00
N ASP A 206 19.85 0.10 9.59
CA ASP A 206 19.85 -1.16 8.84
C ASP A 206 19.44 -2.33 9.74
N LYS A 207 18.17 -2.33 10.11
CA LYS A 207 17.55 -3.32 11.00
C LYS A 207 16.27 -3.87 10.39
N PHE A 208 16.18 -5.19 10.37
CA PHE A 208 14.97 -5.91 9.99
C PHE A 208 13.94 -5.97 11.12
N ALA A 209 14.45 -5.99 12.36
CA ALA A 209 13.60 -5.97 13.56
C ALA A 209 14.37 -5.38 14.76
N ILE A 210 13.62 -4.81 15.69
CA ILE A 210 14.09 -4.27 16.96
C ILE A 210 13.31 -4.97 18.07
N ASP A 211 14.01 -5.41 19.14
CA ASP A 211 13.44 -6.08 20.30
C ASP A 211 12.50 -7.25 19.92
N ARG A 212 12.90 -8.02 18.89
CA ARG A 212 12.12 -9.15 18.38
C ARG A 212 12.34 -10.39 19.23
N MET A 213 11.26 -10.96 19.74
CA MET A 213 11.31 -12.27 20.38
C MET A 213 11.40 -13.36 19.30
N LEU A 214 12.46 -14.17 19.38
CA LEU A 214 12.75 -15.28 18.46
C LEU A 214 13.24 -16.49 19.26
N PRO A 215 13.26 -17.70 18.69
CA PRO A 215 14.08 -18.78 19.20
C PRO A 215 15.55 -18.39 19.24
N GLU A 216 16.36 -19.08 20.02
CA GLU A 216 17.80 -18.88 20.00
C GLU A 216 18.36 -19.01 18.58
N VAL A 217 19.07 -17.99 18.11
CA VAL A 217 19.66 -17.93 16.77
C VAL A 217 21.16 -18.23 16.86
N GLU A 218 21.64 -19.18 16.09
CA GLU A 218 23.05 -19.51 15.94
C GLU A 218 23.59 -18.94 14.63
N VAL A 219 24.91 -18.73 14.59
CA VAL A 219 25.60 -18.34 13.35
C VAL A 219 25.75 -19.59 12.45
N GLY A 220 25.33 -19.46 11.16
CA GLY A 220 25.47 -20.55 10.21
C GLY A 220 24.37 -20.67 9.16
#